data_70a0ff7dfebd06b7db4366491086f9c5
#
_entry.id   70a0ff7dfebd06b7db4366491086f9c5
#
_cell.length_a   1.000
_cell.length_b   1.000
_cell.length_c   1.000
_cell.angle_alpha   90.00
_cell.angle_beta   90.00
_cell.angle_gamma   90.00
#
_symmetry.space_group_name_H-M   'P 1'
#
loop_
_entity.id
_entity.type
_entity.pdbx_description
1 polymer ?
#
loop_
_entity_poly.entity_id
_entity_poly.type
_entity_poly.pdbx_seq_one_letter_code
_entity_poly.pdbx_strand_id
1 'polypeptide(L)'
;MITNPGEINLDDSLRICQETLKKGRAEGFMPLTVTVIDVAGVIRATLSEDGSGLIRAKIAYAKAWTCLAFGVSTNKLRDIFEDQPRLDKAIAGMQTMADGNLVPTPGGLIIQKNGKNIGSIGVTGDRSDQD
;
A
#
# COMPACT_ATOMS: atom_id res chain seq x y z
N MET A 1 12.10 -24.09 -13.17
CA MET A 1 12.16 -23.40 -11.87
C MET A 1 11.66 -21.98 -12.03
N ILE A 2 10.75 -21.58 -11.18
CA ILE A 2 10.26 -20.20 -11.17
C ILE A 2 11.13 -19.41 -10.19
N THR A 3 11.66 -18.27 -10.65
CA THR A 3 12.44 -17.37 -9.82
C THR A 3 11.87 -15.97 -9.94
N ASN A 4 12.01 -15.17 -8.89
CA ASN A 4 11.56 -13.78 -8.87
C ASN A 4 12.76 -12.84 -8.69
N PRO A 5 13.70 -12.79 -9.65
CA PRO A 5 14.89 -11.99 -9.51
C PRO A 5 14.50 -10.50 -9.47
N GLY A 6 14.92 -9.82 -8.40
CA GLY A 6 14.62 -8.40 -8.20
C GLY A 6 13.25 -8.11 -7.63
N GLU A 7 12.47 -9.12 -7.26
CA GLU A 7 11.21 -8.95 -6.54
C GLU A 7 11.40 -9.20 -5.05
N ILE A 8 10.49 -8.64 -4.23
CA ILE A 8 10.55 -8.88 -2.79
C ILE A 8 10.19 -10.34 -2.48
N ASN A 9 10.95 -10.97 -1.60
CA ASN A 9 10.70 -12.35 -1.19
C ASN A 9 9.76 -12.43 0.01
N LEU A 10 9.34 -13.65 0.36
CA LEU A 10 8.40 -13.88 1.45
C LEU A 10 8.99 -13.46 2.80
N ASP A 11 10.22 -13.81 3.10
CA ASP A 11 10.84 -13.52 4.39
C ASP A 11 10.93 -12.01 4.63
N ASP A 12 11.38 -11.25 3.64
CA ASP A 12 11.45 -9.80 3.73
C ASP A 12 10.05 -9.18 3.80
N SER A 13 9.09 -9.70 3.05
CA SER A 13 7.71 -9.23 3.09
C SER A 13 7.09 -9.40 4.47
N LEU A 14 7.27 -10.56 5.07
CA LEU A 14 6.75 -10.86 6.41
C LEU A 14 7.43 -9.97 7.46
N ARG A 15 8.74 -9.81 7.38
CA ARG A 15 9.50 -8.96 8.30
C ARG A 15 9.02 -7.52 8.23
N ILE A 16 8.83 -6.98 7.03
CA ILE A 16 8.33 -5.61 6.84
C ILE A 16 6.95 -5.46 7.46
N CYS A 17 6.04 -6.41 7.26
CA CYS A 17 4.72 -6.38 7.87
C CYS A 17 4.82 -6.38 9.39
N GLN A 18 5.62 -7.27 9.97
CA GLN A 18 5.77 -7.38 11.42
C GLN A 18 6.38 -6.12 12.03
N GLU A 19 7.42 -5.56 11.41
CA GLU A 19 8.06 -4.32 11.89
C GLU A 19 7.10 -3.13 11.80
N THR A 20 6.29 -3.06 10.76
CA THR A 20 5.28 -2.02 10.59
C THR A 20 4.24 -2.07 11.72
N LEU A 21 3.73 -3.26 12.03
CA LEU A 21 2.76 -3.43 13.12
C LEU A 21 3.38 -3.11 14.48
N LYS A 22 4.63 -3.53 14.69
CA LYS A 22 5.36 -3.24 15.93
C LYS A 22 5.52 -1.73 16.12
N LYS A 23 5.87 -1.01 15.09
CA LYS A 23 5.99 0.45 15.16
C LYS A 23 4.65 1.11 15.44
N GLY A 24 3.57 0.65 14.80
CA GLY A 24 2.23 1.15 15.05
C GLY A 24 1.80 0.96 16.50
N ARG A 25 2.12 -0.19 17.09
CA ARG A 25 1.83 -0.44 18.53
C ARG A 25 2.65 0.48 19.43
N ALA A 26 3.92 0.70 19.11
CA ALA A 26 4.78 1.59 19.90
C ALA A 26 4.29 3.04 19.87
N GLU A 27 3.69 3.48 18.77
CA GLU A 27 3.18 4.84 18.61
C GLU A 27 1.71 5.00 19.03
N GLY A 28 1.07 3.93 19.46
CA GLY A 28 -0.30 3.98 19.95
C GLY A 28 -1.36 4.14 18.87
N PHE A 29 -1.08 3.75 17.64
CA PHE A 29 -2.06 3.80 16.56
C PHE A 29 -3.23 2.84 16.83
N MET A 30 -4.36 3.09 16.18
CA MET A 30 -5.47 2.16 16.14
C MET A 30 -5.03 0.86 15.44
N PRO A 31 -5.77 -0.27 15.63
CA PRO A 31 -5.38 -1.52 14.98
C PRO A 31 -5.17 -1.37 13.48
N LEU A 32 -4.07 -1.94 12.98
CA LEU A 32 -3.62 -1.78 11.60
C LEU A 32 -3.76 -3.08 10.81
N THR A 33 -3.93 -2.92 9.50
CA THR A 33 -3.69 -3.96 8.50
C THR A 33 -2.59 -3.50 7.57
N VAL A 34 -1.66 -4.39 7.26
CA VAL A 34 -0.54 -4.13 6.37
C VAL A 34 -0.45 -5.21 5.31
N THR A 35 -0.22 -4.80 4.06
CA THR A 35 -0.06 -5.71 2.92
C THR A 35 1.22 -5.35 2.19
N VAL A 36 1.99 -6.36 1.81
CA VAL A 36 3.14 -6.23 0.91
C VAL A 36 2.84 -7.01 -0.36
N ILE A 37 2.99 -6.35 -1.51
CA ILE A 37 2.84 -6.97 -2.83
C ILE A 37 4.15 -6.84 -3.60
N ASP A 38 4.38 -7.76 -4.56
CA ASP A 38 5.51 -7.65 -5.47
C ASP A 38 5.17 -6.79 -6.68
N VAL A 39 6.13 -6.61 -7.59
CA VAL A 39 5.94 -5.74 -8.76
C VAL A 39 4.93 -6.28 -9.76
N ALA A 40 4.53 -7.54 -9.66
CA ALA A 40 3.45 -8.11 -10.47
C ALA A 40 2.07 -7.96 -9.80
N GLY A 41 2.00 -7.34 -8.61
CA GLY A 41 0.77 -7.16 -7.87
C GLY A 41 0.36 -8.37 -7.02
N VAL A 42 1.24 -9.37 -6.91
CA VAL A 42 0.95 -10.56 -6.11
C VAL A 42 1.16 -10.27 -4.63
N ILE A 43 0.17 -10.61 -3.80
CA ILE A 43 0.29 -10.47 -2.36
C ILE A 43 1.37 -11.43 -1.85
N ARG A 44 2.37 -10.89 -1.17
CA ARG A 44 3.42 -11.68 -0.53
C ARG A 44 3.15 -11.90 0.95
N ALA A 45 2.58 -10.90 1.62
CA ALA A 45 2.14 -11.02 3.01
C ALA A 45 1.04 -10.01 3.29
N THR A 46 0.07 -10.41 4.10
CA THR A 46 -0.95 -9.51 4.66
C THR A 46 -1.16 -9.91 6.12
N LEU A 47 -1.06 -8.94 7.01
CA LEU A 47 -1.30 -9.14 8.43
C LEU A 47 -2.31 -8.10 8.92
N SER A 48 -3.33 -8.57 9.63
CA SER A 48 -4.32 -7.70 10.28
C SER A 48 -4.23 -7.88 11.80
N GLU A 49 -4.09 -6.77 12.52
CA GLU A 49 -4.18 -6.82 13.97
C GLU A 49 -5.62 -7.08 14.41
N ASP A 50 -5.76 -7.66 15.58
CA ASP A 50 -7.08 -7.82 16.20
C ASP A 50 -7.76 -6.45 16.32
N GLY A 51 -9.02 -6.38 15.92
CA GLY A 51 -9.76 -5.12 15.91
C GLY A 51 -9.68 -4.34 14.61
N SER A 52 -8.82 -4.72 13.68
CA SER A 52 -8.79 -4.12 12.33
C SER A 52 -10.03 -4.57 11.54
N GLY A 53 -10.75 -3.61 10.95
CA GLY A 53 -12.04 -3.87 10.33
C GLY A 53 -12.00 -4.66 9.02
N LEU A 54 -13.13 -5.20 8.63
CA LEU A 54 -13.29 -6.08 7.47
C LEU A 54 -12.76 -5.49 6.16
N ILE A 55 -12.97 -4.19 5.94
CA ILE A 55 -12.56 -3.54 4.68
C ILE A 55 -11.05 -3.26 4.61
N ARG A 56 -10.35 -3.33 5.76
CA ARG A 56 -8.95 -2.85 5.83
C ARG A 56 -8.01 -3.64 4.93
N ALA A 57 -8.17 -4.95 4.80
CA ALA A 57 -7.33 -5.75 3.92
C ALA A 57 -7.43 -5.30 2.46
N LYS A 58 -8.64 -4.95 2.01
CA LYS A 58 -8.85 -4.43 0.65
C LYS A 58 -8.22 -3.06 0.47
N ILE A 59 -8.34 -2.18 1.47
CA ILE A 59 -7.75 -0.84 1.41
C ILE A 59 -6.22 -0.92 1.42
N ALA A 60 -5.63 -1.76 2.27
CA ALA A 60 -4.18 -1.94 2.33
C ALA A 60 -3.63 -2.42 0.98
N TYR A 61 -4.26 -3.43 0.38
CA TYR A 61 -3.89 -3.91 -0.95
C TYR A 61 -3.99 -2.77 -1.98
N ALA A 62 -5.11 -2.05 -1.98
CA ALA A 62 -5.35 -0.97 -2.95
C ALA A 62 -4.32 0.15 -2.84
N LYS A 63 -3.91 0.51 -1.63
CA LYS A 63 -2.84 1.50 -1.43
C LYS A 63 -1.50 1.01 -2.00
N ALA A 64 -1.14 -0.23 -1.74
CA ALA A 64 0.07 -0.84 -2.30
C ALA A 64 0.00 -0.89 -3.83
N TRP A 65 -1.13 -1.31 -4.38
CA TRP A 65 -1.36 -1.38 -5.83
C TRP A 65 -1.24 0.01 -6.47
N THR A 66 -1.85 1.02 -5.86
CA THR A 66 -1.83 2.41 -6.35
C THR A 66 -0.40 2.94 -6.46
N CYS A 67 0.46 2.66 -5.48
CA CYS A 67 1.86 3.04 -5.53
C CYS A 67 2.57 2.50 -6.77
N LEU A 68 2.40 1.21 -7.05
CA LEU A 68 3.04 0.58 -8.20
C LEU A 68 2.46 1.09 -9.50
N ALA A 69 1.14 1.29 -9.56
CA ALA A 69 0.45 1.75 -10.75
C ALA A 69 0.95 3.12 -11.22
N PHE A 70 1.26 4.02 -10.29
CA PHE A 70 1.70 5.38 -10.59
C PHE A 70 3.21 5.60 -10.37
N GLY A 71 3.89 4.67 -9.75
CA GLY A 71 5.33 4.79 -9.49
C GLY A 71 5.70 5.78 -8.39
N VAL A 72 4.77 6.16 -7.52
CA VAL A 72 4.98 7.13 -6.44
C VAL A 72 4.24 6.69 -5.17
N SER A 73 4.59 7.26 -4.03
CA SER A 73 3.85 7.03 -2.80
C SER A 73 2.43 7.60 -2.90
N THR A 74 1.49 7.03 -2.15
CA THR A 74 0.11 7.54 -2.14
C THR A 74 0.02 8.92 -1.50
N ASN A 75 0.94 9.29 -0.60
CA ASN A 75 1.01 10.64 -0.05
C ASN A 75 1.27 11.66 -1.17
N LYS A 76 2.26 11.38 -2.01
CA LYS A 76 2.59 12.25 -3.14
C LYS A 76 1.45 12.31 -4.14
N LEU A 77 0.82 11.17 -4.41
CA LEU A 77 -0.30 11.11 -5.34
C LEU A 77 -1.50 11.90 -4.83
N ARG A 78 -1.79 11.83 -3.52
CA ARG A 78 -2.83 12.68 -2.90
C ARG A 78 -2.56 14.15 -3.17
N ASP A 79 -1.33 14.59 -2.93
CA ASP A 79 -0.97 16.00 -3.13
C ASP A 79 -1.14 16.43 -4.59
N ILE A 80 -0.78 15.59 -5.55
CA ILE A 80 -0.97 15.85 -6.97
C ILE A 80 -2.47 16.02 -7.28
N PHE A 81 -3.32 15.15 -6.76
CA PHE A 81 -4.75 15.20 -7.03
C PHE A 81 -5.43 16.39 -6.34
N GLU A 82 -5.02 16.74 -5.13
CA GLU A 82 -5.54 17.90 -4.42
C GLU A 82 -5.22 19.22 -5.14
N ASP A 83 -4.05 19.30 -5.76
CA ASP A 83 -3.63 20.49 -6.52
C ASP A 83 -4.36 20.64 -7.86
N GLN A 84 -5.09 19.61 -8.30
CA GLN A 84 -5.76 19.59 -9.60
C GLN A 84 -7.20 19.09 -9.45
N PRO A 85 -8.11 19.94 -8.91
CA PRO A 85 -9.51 19.53 -8.64
C PRO A 85 -10.26 18.99 -9.85
N ARG A 86 -9.91 19.42 -11.05
CA ARG A 86 -10.55 18.93 -12.29
C ARG A 86 -10.24 17.46 -12.59
N LEU A 87 -9.30 16.85 -11.86
CA LEU A 87 -9.01 15.43 -11.99
C LEU A 87 -10.06 14.54 -11.29
N ASP A 88 -10.96 15.12 -10.50
CA ASP A 88 -11.96 14.34 -9.76
C ASP A 88 -12.79 13.45 -10.68
N LYS A 89 -13.21 13.99 -11.85
CA LYS A 89 -13.94 13.19 -12.83
C LYS A 89 -13.05 12.11 -13.47
N ALA A 90 -11.79 12.44 -13.72
CA ALA A 90 -10.83 11.48 -14.26
C ALA A 90 -10.55 10.35 -13.26
N ILE A 91 -10.48 10.67 -11.96
CA ILE A 91 -10.32 9.68 -10.89
C ILE A 91 -11.47 8.66 -10.93
N ALA A 92 -12.72 9.11 -11.08
CA ALA A 92 -13.86 8.22 -11.18
C ALA A 92 -13.72 7.23 -12.35
N GLY A 93 -13.26 7.69 -13.50
CA GLY A 93 -12.98 6.83 -14.65
C GLY A 93 -11.82 5.87 -14.41
N MET A 94 -10.76 6.35 -13.76
CA MET A 94 -9.61 5.51 -13.40
C MET A 94 -9.99 4.41 -12.40
N GLN A 95 -10.93 4.67 -11.49
CA GLN A 95 -11.43 3.64 -10.57
C GLN A 95 -12.02 2.46 -11.31
N THR A 96 -12.78 2.73 -12.38
CA THR A 96 -13.34 1.65 -13.20
C THR A 96 -12.24 0.84 -13.86
N MET A 97 -11.22 1.49 -14.44
CA MET A 97 -10.09 0.78 -15.06
C MET A 97 -9.25 0.01 -14.04
N ALA A 98 -9.20 0.49 -12.81
CA ALA A 98 -8.40 -0.09 -11.74
C ALA A 98 -9.17 -1.14 -10.91
N ASP A 99 -10.38 -1.48 -11.29
CA ASP A 99 -11.25 -2.40 -10.54
C ASP A 99 -11.40 -2.00 -9.06
N GLY A 100 -11.47 -0.68 -8.80
CA GLY A 100 -11.60 -0.13 -7.45
C GLY A 100 -10.30 -0.04 -6.66
N ASN A 101 -9.16 -0.40 -7.24
CA ASN A 101 -7.88 -0.40 -6.53
C ASN A 101 -7.17 0.95 -6.47
N LEU A 102 -7.76 2.00 -7.00
CA LEU A 102 -7.17 3.33 -6.93
C LEU A 102 -7.51 3.99 -5.59
N VAL A 103 -6.55 4.06 -4.68
CA VAL A 103 -6.72 4.68 -3.36
C VAL A 103 -5.58 5.67 -3.11
N PRO A 104 -5.71 6.94 -3.56
CA PRO A 104 -4.64 7.94 -3.46
C PRO A 104 -4.65 8.64 -2.09
N THR A 105 -4.67 7.87 -1.02
CA THR A 105 -4.61 8.36 0.36
C THR A 105 -3.37 7.84 1.05
N PRO A 106 -2.82 8.57 2.05
CA PRO A 106 -1.58 8.17 2.72
C PRO A 106 -1.58 6.71 3.20
N GLY A 107 -0.42 6.08 3.17
CA GLY A 107 -0.22 4.72 3.65
C GLY A 107 0.35 3.76 2.62
N GLY A 108 0.57 4.19 1.38
CA GLY A 108 1.21 3.38 0.35
C GLY A 108 2.62 3.86 0.06
N LEU A 109 3.59 2.94 0.06
CA LEU A 109 4.99 3.24 -0.23
C LEU A 109 5.58 2.18 -1.16
N ILE A 110 6.46 2.62 -2.06
CA ILE A 110 7.21 1.72 -2.91
C ILE A 110 8.39 1.17 -2.12
N ILE A 111 8.64 -0.13 -2.23
CA ILE A 111 9.80 -0.78 -1.64
C ILE A 111 10.89 -0.88 -2.70
N GLN A 112 12.06 -0.35 -2.39
CA GLN A 112 13.20 -0.36 -3.30
C GLN A 112 14.38 -1.11 -2.71
N LYS A 113 15.15 -1.72 -3.59
CA LYS A 113 16.44 -2.34 -3.26
C LYS A 113 17.42 -2.01 -4.37
N ASN A 114 18.55 -1.39 -3.99
CA ASN A 114 19.58 -0.95 -4.95
C ASN A 114 18.99 -0.05 -6.07
N GLY A 115 18.07 0.85 -5.70
CA GLY A 115 17.45 1.75 -6.65
C GLY A 115 16.36 1.14 -7.53
N LYS A 116 16.08 -0.15 -7.38
CA LYS A 116 15.07 -0.87 -8.15
C LYS A 116 13.81 -1.08 -7.32
N ASN A 117 12.64 -0.86 -7.92
CA ASN A 117 11.36 -1.18 -7.29
C ASN A 117 11.18 -2.69 -7.24
N ILE A 118 11.01 -3.24 -6.05
CA ILE A 118 10.84 -4.69 -5.84
C ILE A 118 9.45 -5.05 -5.33
N GLY A 119 8.65 -4.06 -4.97
CA GLY A 119 7.30 -4.24 -4.47
C GLY A 119 6.77 -2.97 -3.86
N SER A 120 5.68 -3.09 -3.12
CA SER A 120 5.10 -1.97 -2.37
C SER A 120 4.41 -2.47 -1.12
N ILE A 121 4.18 -1.53 -0.20
CA ILE A 121 3.48 -1.76 1.05
C ILE A 121 2.28 -0.84 1.14
N GLY A 122 1.18 -1.34 1.67
CA GLY A 122 0.00 -0.54 2.02
C GLY A 122 -0.36 -0.76 3.47
N VAL A 123 -0.61 0.32 4.19
CA VAL A 123 -0.96 0.32 5.61
C VAL A 123 -2.25 1.09 5.80
N THR A 124 -3.17 0.54 6.56
CA THR A 124 -4.44 1.21 6.88
C THR A 124 -4.94 0.80 8.26
N GLY A 125 -5.75 1.66 8.88
CA GLY A 125 -6.40 1.36 10.16
C GLY A 125 -6.50 2.55 11.08
N ASP A 126 -5.56 3.46 11.05
CA ASP A 126 -5.63 4.72 11.79
C ASP A 126 -6.18 5.83 10.89
N ARG A 127 -6.05 7.07 11.29
CA ARG A 127 -6.40 8.19 10.41
C ARG A 127 -5.47 8.18 9.19
N SER A 128 -6.00 8.57 8.05
CA SER A 128 -5.25 8.48 6.78
C SER A 128 -3.93 9.24 6.79
N ASP A 129 -3.80 10.29 7.61
CA ASP A 129 -2.56 11.04 7.74
C ASP A 129 -1.48 10.31 8.56
N GLN A 130 -1.84 9.23 9.25
CA GLN A 130 -0.91 8.42 10.06
C GLN A 130 -0.59 7.07 9.41
N ASP A 131 -1.46 6.59 8.54
CA ASP A 131 -1.23 5.37 7.79
C ASP A 131 -0.03 5.51 6.84
#